data_cde3874c5bb7664643b592e45b79ed78
#
_entry.id   cde3874c5bb7664643b592e45b79ed78
#
_cell.length_a   1.000
_cell.length_b   1.000
_cell.length_c   1.000
_cell.angle_alpha   90.00
_cell.angle_beta   90.00
_cell.angle_gamma   90.00
#
_symmetry.space_group_name_H-M   'P 1'
#
loop_
_entity.id
_entity.type
_entity.pdbx_description
1 polymer ?
#
loop_
_entity_poly.entity_id
_entity_poly.type
_entity_poly.pdbx_seq_one_letter_code
_entity_poly.pdbx_strand_id
1 'polypeptide(L)'
;LAPTTPFLDVYVPQHVFVPDEPVQITAHGFTREDALTVEAYRVDPLRVMREARGSLWRALVPNAASDAFGPEERVALRQVAGAAPVARFSHVPARDGEGVFTQRITLPLKDPGLYVVACQGDGMERIDWVMVTGLGLITKRSGSRVLAFAVDLATGEPAPGTEIRVYAEDGERQSMVADEQGIASFQAGESDLLLAA
;
A
#
# COMPACT_ATOMS: atom_id res chain seq x y z
N LEU A 1 -19.49 -15.37 24.66
CA LEU A 1 -20.73 -14.59 24.39
C LEU A 1 -20.62 -14.06 22.96
N ALA A 2 -21.55 -14.43 22.11
CA ALA A 2 -21.61 -13.92 20.75
C ALA A 2 -21.69 -12.39 20.73
N PRO A 3 -20.97 -11.70 19.83
CA PRO A 3 -21.06 -10.26 19.72
C PRO A 3 -22.47 -9.85 19.29
N THR A 4 -22.98 -8.79 19.90
CA THR A 4 -24.30 -8.24 19.56
C THR A 4 -24.19 -6.99 18.68
N THR A 5 -23.02 -6.37 18.69
CA THR A 5 -22.72 -5.15 17.92
C THR A 5 -21.81 -5.52 16.75
N PRO A 6 -22.18 -5.17 15.51
CA PRO A 6 -21.34 -5.39 14.36
C PRO A 6 -20.00 -4.66 14.49
N PHE A 7 -18.95 -5.33 14.03
CA PHE A 7 -17.62 -4.75 13.88
C PHE A 7 -16.92 -5.34 12.65
N LEU A 8 -16.02 -4.59 12.08
CA LEU A 8 -15.22 -5.00 10.92
C LEU A 8 -13.84 -4.39 11.06
N ASP A 9 -12.81 -5.24 10.94
CA ASP A 9 -11.42 -4.84 10.79
C ASP A 9 -10.84 -5.48 9.54
N VAL A 10 -9.94 -4.74 8.89
CA VAL A 10 -9.18 -5.23 7.74
C VAL A 10 -7.74 -4.84 7.95
N TYR A 11 -6.85 -5.78 7.75
CA TYR A 11 -5.42 -5.52 7.80
C TYR A 11 -4.70 -6.33 6.71
N VAL A 12 -3.57 -5.78 6.29
CA VAL A 12 -2.69 -6.38 5.30
C VAL A 12 -1.46 -6.91 6.03
N PRO A 13 -1.28 -8.24 6.13
CA PRO A 13 -0.12 -8.82 6.81
C PRO A 13 1.22 -8.44 6.14
N GLN A 14 1.17 -8.23 4.82
CA GLN A 14 2.30 -7.83 3.99
C GLN A 14 1.79 -6.80 2.98
N HIS A 15 2.34 -5.59 3.04
CA HIS A 15 1.89 -4.51 2.15
C HIS A 15 2.53 -4.53 0.76
N VAL A 16 3.66 -5.21 0.58
CA VAL A 16 4.39 -5.27 -0.70
C VAL A 16 4.38 -6.70 -1.21
N PHE A 17 3.93 -6.88 -2.43
CA PHE A 17 3.85 -8.15 -3.15
C PHE A 17 4.65 -8.05 -4.44
N VAL A 18 5.33 -9.14 -4.81
CA VAL A 18 5.93 -9.23 -6.15
C VAL A 18 4.87 -9.59 -7.18
N PRO A 19 5.04 -9.23 -8.46
CA PRO A 19 4.17 -9.70 -9.53
C PRO A 19 4.00 -11.23 -9.47
N ASP A 20 2.80 -11.70 -9.76
CA ASP A 20 2.38 -13.11 -9.69
C ASP A 20 2.25 -13.71 -8.28
N GLU A 21 2.64 -13.01 -7.23
CA GLU A 21 2.31 -13.40 -5.85
C GLU A 21 0.82 -13.12 -5.55
N PRO A 22 0.09 -14.05 -4.89
CA PRO A 22 -1.29 -13.79 -4.50
C PRO A 22 -1.39 -12.64 -3.50
N VAL A 23 -1.98 -11.52 -3.91
CA VAL A 23 -2.24 -10.39 -3.02
C VAL A 23 -3.35 -10.74 -2.05
N GLN A 24 -3.10 -10.65 -0.76
CA GLN A 24 -4.03 -11.07 0.28
C GLN A 24 -4.22 -9.99 1.35
N ILE A 25 -5.48 -9.82 1.75
CA ILE A 25 -5.88 -9.08 2.95
C ILE A 25 -6.49 -10.04 3.96
N THR A 26 -6.54 -9.66 5.21
CA THR A 26 -7.28 -10.38 6.24
C THR A 26 -8.44 -9.51 6.73
N ALA A 27 -9.65 -10.03 6.65
CA ALA A 27 -10.84 -9.43 7.24
C ALA A 27 -11.21 -10.18 8.53
N HIS A 28 -11.47 -9.44 9.60
CA HIS A 28 -11.94 -9.95 10.87
C HIS A 28 -13.19 -9.17 11.28
N GLY A 29 -14.25 -9.87 11.68
CA GLY A 29 -15.45 -9.14 12.04
C GLY A 29 -16.65 -10.02 12.42
N PHE A 30 -17.70 -9.31 12.77
CA PHE A 30 -19.06 -9.78 12.90
C PHE A 30 -19.96 -8.80 12.17
N THR A 31 -20.63 -9.26 11.12
CA THR A 31 -21.59 -8.47 10.33
C THR A 31 -22.91 -9.20 10.27
N ARG A 32 -24.02 -8.46 10.20
CA ARG A 32 -25.36 -9.02 9.99
C ARG A 32 -25.60 -9.35 8.52
N GLU A 33 -24.93 -8.61 7.63
CA GLU A 33 -24.93 -8.90 6.21
C GLU A 33 -24.16 -10.19 5.94
N ASP A 34 -24.65 -11.02 5.01
CA ASP A 34 -24.04 -12.30 4.68
C ASP A 34 -22.71 -12.15 3.93
N ALA A 35 -22.55 -11.05 3.22
CA ALA A 35 -21.41 -10.82 2.37
C ALA A 35 -20.77 -9.45 2.60
N LEU A 36 -19.45 -9.40 2.43
CA LEU A 36 -18.65 -8.18 2.38
C LEU A 36 -18.52 -7.73 0.91
N THR A 37 -18.54 -6.43 0.68
CA THR A 37 -18.10 -5.85 -0.59
C THR A 37 -16.62 -5.50 -0.49
N VAL A 38 -15.81 -6.04 -1.40
CA VAL A 38 -14.38 -5.75 -1.50
C VAL A 38 -14.10 -5.00 -2.79
N GLU A 39 -13.42 -3.88 -2.68
CA GLU A 39 -13.05 -3.03 -3.80
C GLU A 39 -11.56 -2.71 -3.74
N ALA A 40 -10.90 -2.67 -4.89
CA ALA A 40 -9.52 -2.20 -5.01
C ALA A 40 -9.45 -1.06 -6.04
N TYR A 41 -8.72 -0.02 -5.70
CA TYR A 41 -8.55 1.18 -6.50
C TYR A 41 -7.07 1.38 -6.78
N ARG A 42 -6.72 1.55 -8.05
CA ARG A 42 -5.34 1.91 -8.41
C ARG A 42 -5.10 3.38 -8.08
N VAL A 43 -3.98 3.65 -7.45
CA VAL A 43 -3.59 5.00 -7.01
C VAL A 43 -2.31 5.40 -7.71
N ASP A 44 -2.27 6.63 -8.21
CA ASP A 44 -1.02 7.23 -8.68
C ASP A 44 -0.17 7.65 -7.46
N PRO A 45 1.01 7.03 -7.23
CA PRO A 45 1.88 7.41 -6.12
C PRO A 45 2.27 8.87 -6.14
N LEU A 46 2.48 9.47 -7.32
CA LEU A 46 2.82 10.88 -7.45
C LEU A 46 1.68 11.80 -7.04
N ARG A 47 0.44 11.36 -7.32
CA ARG A 47 -0.74 12.08 -6.86
C ARG A 47 -0.88 12.02 -5.34
N VAL A 48 -0.66 10.86 -4.75
CA VAL A 48 -0.63 10.71 -3.28
C VAL A 48 0.38 11.66 -2.65
N MET A 49 1.58 11.72 -3.21
CA MET A 49 2.64 12.59 -2.69
C MET A 49 2.30 14.08 -2.79
N ARG A 50 1.64 14.50 -3.86
CA ARG A 50 1.24 15.90 -4.06
C ARG A 50 0.04 16.33 -3.23
N GLU A 51 -0.97 15.46 -3.13
CA GLU A 51 -2.28 15.80 -2.53
C GLU A 51 -2.36 15.44 -1.04
N ALA A 52 -1.60 14.46 -0.59
CA ALA A 52 -1.65 13.90 0.75
C ALA A 52 -0.54 14.39 1.67
N ARG A 53 -0.27 15.68 1.68
CA ARG A 53 0.77 16.30 2.50
C ARG A 53 0.73 15.82 3.95
N GLY A 54 1.80 15.20 4.40
CA GLY A 54 2.11 14.93 5.81
C GLY A 54 1.63 13.58 6.37
N SER A 55 0.35 13.36 6.60
CA SER A 55 -0.14 12.17 7.33
C SER A 55 -0.24 10.91 6.46
N LEU A 56 -0.78 11.04 5.26
CA LEU A 56 -1.01 9.89 4.37
C LEU A 56 0.30 9.25 3.91
N TRP A 57 1.31 10.08 3.69
CA TRP A 57 2.63 9.60 3.32
C TRP A 57 3.25 8.72 4.41
N ARG A 58 3.17 9.14 5.67
CA ARG A 58 3.69 8.35 6.81
C ARG A 58 2.98 7.01 6.92
N ALA A 59 1.71 6.96 6.57
CA ALA A 59 0.92 5.74 6.59
C ALA A 59 1.28 4.77 5.45
N LEU A 60 1.82 5.26 4.33
CA LEU A 60 2.26 4.44 3.19
C LEU A 60 3.74 3.99 3.30
N VAL A 61 4.50 4.47 4.27
CA VAL A 61 5.87 4.01 4.49
C VAL A 61 5.83 2.67 5.23
N PRO A 62 6.38 1.58 4.67
CA PRO A 62 6.56 0.32 5.40
C PRO A 62 7.37 0.58 6.68
N ASN A 63 6.91 0.13 7.83
CA ASN A 63 7.45 0.34 9.18
C ASN A 63 6.99 1.60 9.95
N ALA A 64 6.09 2.43 9.45
CA ALA A 64 5.29 3.20 10.37
C ALA A 64 4.50 2.20 11.21
N ALA A 65 4.67 2.22 12.54
CA ALA A 65 3.92 1.34 13.44
C ALA A 65 2.44 1.42 13.06
N SER A 66 1.93 0.36 12.46
CA SER A 66 0.64 0.34 11.79
C SER A 66 -0.47 0.13 12.80
N ASP A 67 -0.67 1.09 13.68
CA ASP A 67 -1.96 1.21 14.31
C ASP A 67 -2.85 1.99 13.34
N ALA A 68 -3.38 1.21 12.41
CA ALA A 68 -4.52 1.54 11.55
C ALA A 68 -4.60 3.02 11.14
N PHE A 69 -4.68 3.26 9.86
CA PHE A 69 -5.09 4.56 9.33
C PHE A 69 -6.20 5.15 10.19
N GLY A 70 -5.97 6.31 10.78
CA GLY A 70 -6.99 7.05 11.48
C GLY A 70 -8.13 7.44 10.53
N PRO A 71 -9.25 7.94 11.04
CA PRO A 71 -10.36 8.35 10.19
C PRO A 71 -9.99 9.37 9.11
N GLU A 72 -9.07 10.29 9.42
CA GLU A 72 -8.61 11.33 8.48
C GLU A 72 -7.77 10.75 7.35
N GLU A 73 -6.85 9.82 7.65
CA GLU A 73 -6.03 9.14 6.65
C GLU A 73 -6.88 8.27 5.72
N ARG A 74 -7.93 7.63 6.22
CA ARG A 74 -8.89 6.85 5.41
C ARG A 74 -9.63 7.73 4.42
N VAL A 75 -10.10 8.90 4.88
CA VAL A 75 -10.75 9.88 3.99
C VAL A 75 -9.77 10.36 2.92
N ALA A 76 -8.54 10.66 3.29
CA ALA A 76 -7.51 11.10 2.36
C ALA A 76 -7.15 10.01 1.34
N LEU A 77 -7.01 8.74 1.76
CA LEU A 77 -6.82 7.61 0.83
C LEU A 77 -7.96 7.49 -0.17
N ARG A 78 -9.19 7.65 0.29
CA ARG A 78 -10.38 7.59 -0.58
C ARG A 78 -10.40 8.72 -1.61
N GLN A 79 -9.92 9.90 -1.26
CA GLN A 79 -9.84 11.06 -2.16
C GLN A 79 -8.82 10.87 -3.29
N VAL A 80 -7.68 10.21 -3.00
CA VAL A 80 -6.65 9.93 -4.00
C VAL A 80 -6.90 8.63 -4.78
N ALA A 81 -7.81 7.77 -4.31
CA ALA A 81 -8.25 6.60 -5.03
C ALA A 81 -8.94 7.02 -6.34
N GLY A 82 -8.77 6.23 -7.38
CA GLY A 82 -9.45 6.45 -8.66
C GLY A 82 -10.97 6.46 -8.52
N ALA A 83 -11.66 7.10 -9.46
CA ALA A 83 -13.13 7.20 -9.43
C ALA A 83 -13.83 5.83 -9.59
N ALA A 84 -13.16 4.85 -10.21
CA ALA A 84 -13.69 3.51 -10.42
C ALA A 84 -12.72 2.45 -9.85
N PRO A 85 -13.23 1.42 -9.17
CA PRO A 85 -12.40 0.32 -8.73
C PRO A 85 -11.87 -0.49 -9.91
N VAL A 86 -10.61 -0.94 -9.83
CA VAL A 86 -10.01 -1.90 -10.78
C VAL A 86 -10.47 -3.33 -10.51
N ALA A 87 -10.93 -3.59 -9.27
CA ALA A 87 -11.57 -4.83 -8.89
C ALA A 87 -12.70 -4.54 -7.90
N ARG A 88 -13.84 -5.23 -8.08
CA ARG A 88 -14.99 -5.22 -7.17
C ARG A 88 -15.65 -6.57 -7.15
N PHE A 89 -15.84 -7.14 -5.97
CA PHE A 89 -16.52 -8.42 -5.82
C PHE A 89 -17.15 -8.55 -4.43
N SER A 90 -18.08 -9.49 -4.33
CA SER A 90 -18.70 -9.88 -3.06
C SER A 90 -17.97 -11.09 -2.48
N HIS A 91 -17.71 -11.07 -1.18
CA HIS A 91 -17.08 -12.17 -0.45
C HIS A 91 -17.96 -12.61 0.72
N VAL A 92 -18.36 -13.88 0.74
CA VAL A 92 -19.14 -14.47 1.85
C VAL A 92 -18.15 -15.10 2.83
N PRO A 93 -17.93 -14.51 4.01
CA PRO A 93 -16.98 -15.06 4.98
C PRO A 93 -17.55 -16.32 5.65
N ALA A 94 -16.67 -17.29 5.86
CA ALA A 94 -17.00 -18.43 6.72
C ALA A 94 -17.02 -17.97 8.18
N ARG A 95 -18.15 -18.21 8.86
CA ARG A 95 -18.40 -17.75 10.23
C ARG A 95 -18.27 -18.93 11.20
N ASP A 96 -17.82 -18.65 12.40
CA ASP A 96 -17.84 -19.60 13.52
C ASP A 96 -19.23 -19.72 14.15
N GLY A 97 -19.34 -20.50 15.23
CA GLY A 97 -20.58 -20.71 15.95
C GLY A 97 -21.16 -19.46 16.64
N GLU A 98 -20.38 -18.41 16.78
CA GLU A 98 -20.78 -17.10 17.33
C GLU A 98 -21.02 -16.06 16.23
N GLY A 99 -20.86 -16.44 14.95
CA GLY A 99 -21.06 -15.57 13.79
C GLY A 99 -19.85 -14.69 13.47
N VAL A 100 -18.74 -14.84 14.18
CA VAL A 100 -17.49 -14.12 13.94
C VAL A 100 -16.71 -14.79 12.80
N PHE A 101 -15.99 -13.99 12.03
CA PHE A 101 -15.11 -14.50 11.00
C PHE A 101 -13.71 -13.90 11.12
N THR A 102 -12.71 -14.68 10.72
CA THR A 102 -11.35 -14.21 10.42
C THR A 102 -10.92 -14.93 9.16
N GLN A 103 -10.79 -14.18 8.08
CA GLN A 103 -10.57 -14.79 6.78
C GLN A 103 -9.60 -14.03 5.90
N ARG A 104 -8.74 -14.77 5.22
CA ARG A 104 -7.91 -14.25 4.14
C ARG A 104 -8.73 -14.13 2.87
N ILE A 105 -8.63 -12.98 2.22
CA ILE A 105 -9.32 -12.68 0.98
C ILE A 105 -8.24 -12.39 -0.07
N THR A 106 -8.22 -13.16 -1.14
CA THR A 106 -7.32 -12.92 -2.27
C THR A 106 -7.90 -11.88 -3.20
N LEU A 107 -7.12 -10.87 -3.52
CA LEU A 107 -7.46 -9.80 -4.45
C LEU A 107 -6.99 -10.17 -5.86
N PRO A 108 -7.77 -9.91 -6.91
CA PRO A 108 -7.39 -10.20 -8.29
C PRO A 108 -6.49 -9.09 -8.85
N LEU A 109 -5.40 -8.76 -8.14
CA LEU A 109 -4.43 -7.75 -8.52
C LEU A 109 -3.16 -8.42 -9.04
N LYS A 110 -2.76 -8.10 -10.27
CA LYS A 110 -1.57 -8.67 -10.92
C LYS A 110 -0.62 -7.59 -11.45
N ASP A 111 -1.19 -6.47 -11.88
CA ASP A 111 -0.39 -5.40 -12.48
C ASP A 111 0.39 -4.65 -11.40
N PRO A 112 1.64 -4.26 -11.67
CA PRO A 112 2.39 -3.40 -10.77
C PRO A 112 1.65 -2.08 -10.48
N GLY A 113 1.64 -1.67 -9.23
CA GLY A 113 0.99 -0.43 -8.80
C GLY A 113 0.75 -0.36 -7.31
N LEU A 114 0.37 0.82 -6.86
CA LEU A 114 -0.16 1.07 -5.53
C LEU A 114 -1.68 0.98 -5.58
N TYR A 115 -2.27 0.26 -4.63
CA TYR A 115 -3.71 0.07 -4.55
C TYR A 115 -4.23 0.40 -3.16
N VAL A 116 -5.36 1.08 -3.12
CA VAL A 116 -6.19 1.23 -1.93
C VAL A 116 -7.25 0.14 -1.97
N VAL A 117 -7.38 -0.60 -0.89
CA VAL A 117 -8.37 -1.66 -0.74
C VAL A 117 -9.41 -1.24 0.28
N ALA A 118 -10.68 -1.28 -0.11
CA ALA A 118 -11.81 -1.02 0.76
C ALA A 118 -12.61 -2.30 0.96
N CYS A 119 -12.99 -2.57 2.21
CA CYS A 119 -13.88 -3.66 2.57
C CYS A 119 -15.07 -3.10 3.34
N GLN A 120 -16.29 -3.45 2.91
CA GLN A 120 -17.53 -2.89 3.43
C GLN A 120 -18.48 -3.98 3.89
N GLY A 121 -19.19 -3.73 5.00
CA GLY A 121 -20.27 -4.56 5.54
C GLY A 121 -21.02 -3.84 6.66
N ASP A 122 -22.33 -4.01 6.75
CA ASP A 122 -23.22 -3.35 7.75
C ASP A 122 -23.03 -1.83 7.82
N GLY A 123 -22.79 -1.16 6.69
CA GLY A 123 -22.54 0.28 6.64
C GLY A 123 -21.17 0.71 7.19
N MET A 124 -20.32 -0.24 7.60
CA MET A 124 -18.94 0.02 7.98
C MET A 124 -18.03 -0.09 6.76
N GLU A 125 -17.01 0.75 6.71
CA GLU A 125 -15.93 0.65 5.73
C GLU A 125 -14.59 0.58 6.44
N ARG A 126 -13.71 -0.29 5.97
CA ARG A 126 -12.29 -0.35 6.36
C ARG A 126 -11.43 -0.28 5.13
N ILE A 127 -10.38 0.50 5.24
CA ILE A 127 -9.48 0.79 4.11
C ILE A 127 -8.06 0.47 4.55
N ASP A 128 -7.33 -0.18 3.66
CA ASP A 128 -5.91 -0.42 3.78
C ASP A 128 -5.27 -0.28 2.39
N TRP A 129 -3.96 -0.47 2.27
CA TRP A 129 -3.26 -0.36 1.00
C TRP A 129 -2.38 -1.59 0.74
N VAL A 130 -2.15 -1.86 -0.53
CA VAL A 130 -1.19 -2.86 -1.00
C VAL A 130 -0.40 -2.31 -2.18
N MET A 131 0.84 -2.75 -2.32
CA MET A 131 1.70 -2.43 -3.46
C MET A 131 2.11 -3.71 -4.15
N VAL A 132 1.93 -3.76 -5.47
CA VAL A 132 2.50 -4.81 -6.31
C VAL A 132 3.68 -4.21 -7.06
N THR A 133 4.88 -4.72 -6.83
CA THR A 133 6.09 -4.21 -7.46
C THR A 133 7.17 -5.28 -7.58
N GLY A 134 7.88 -5.29 -8.69
CA GLY A 134 9.09 -6.11 -8.88
C GLY A 134 10.37 -5.41 -8.41
N LEU A 135 10.29 -4.12 -8.03
CA LEU A 135 11.46 -3.33 -7.66
C LEU A 135 11.51 -3.06 -6.16
N GLY A 136 12.66 -3.28 -5.57
CA GLY A 136 13.02 -2.85 -4.22
C GLY A 136 14.04 -1.72 -4.25
N LEU A 137 13.99 -0.84 -3.25
CA LEU A 137 14.95 0.24 -3.09
C LEU A 137 15.56 0.20 -1.68
N ILE A 138 16.85 -0.09 -1.62
CA ILE A 138 17.61 -0.07 -0.37
C ILE A 138 18.40 1.23 -0.33
N THR A 139 18.29 1.99 0.75
CA THR A 139 18.96 3.28 0.86
C THR A 139 19.93 3.31 2.05
N LYS A 140 21.08 3.96 1.83
CA LYS A 140 22.02 4.30 2.88
C LYS A 140 22.28 5.80 2.86
N ARG A 141 22.11 6.44 4.00
CA ARG A 141 22.30 7.90 4.15
C ARG A 141 23.51 8.21 5.01
N SER A 142 24.24 9.26 4.60
CA SER A 142 25.30 9.89 5.39
C SER A 142 25.20 11.41 5.21
N GLY A 143 24.63 12.09 6.20
CA GLY A 143 24.24 13.50 6.06
C GLY A 143 23.22 13.68 4.94
N SER A 144 23.48 14.63 4.05
CA SER A 144 22.65 14.86 2.85
C SER A 144 22.92 13.88 1.71
N ARG A 145 24.03 13.13 1.75
CA ARG A 145 24.37 12.16 0.71
C ARG A 145 23.56 10.88 0.92
N VAL A 146 22.87 10.45 -0.12
CA VAL A 146 22.11 9.20 -0.17
C VAL A 146 22.68 8.32 -1.27
N LEU A 147 22.90 7.07 -0.94
CA LEU A 147 23.18 5.99 -1.87
C LEU A 147 21.93 5.12 -1.92
N ALA A 148 21.39 4.89 -3.10
CA ALA A 148 20.27 4.00 -3.34
C ALA A 148 20.72 2.80 -4.17
N PHE A 149 20.26 1.62 -3.80
CA PHE A 149 20.47 0.37 -4.50
C PHE A 149 19.11 -0.16 -4.94
N ALA A 150 18.88 -0.19 -6.25
CA ALA A 150 17.69 -0.78 -6.85
C ALA A 150 17.92 -2.28 -7.08
N VAL A 151 16.96 -3.08 -6.68
CA VAL A 151 17.02 -4.53 -6.71
C VAL A 151 15.72 -5.11 -7.29
N ASP A 152 15.84 -6.14 -8.09
CA ASP A 152 14.70 -6.97 -8.48
C ASP A 152 14.30 -7.85 -7.29
N LEU A 153 13.05 -7.72 -6.85
CA LEU A 153 12.55 -8.40 -5.65
C LEU A 153 12.34 -9.90 -5.84
N ALA A 154 12.15 -10.35 -7.07
CA ALA A 154 11.95 -11.77 -7.37
C ALA A 154 13.27 -12.55 -7.37
N THR A 155 14.35 -11.92 -7.84
CA THR A 155 15.66 -12.57 -8.01
C THR A 155 16.67 -12.15 -6.95
N GLY A 156 16.51 -10.98 -6.34
CA GLY A 156 17.50 -10.36 -5.46
C GLY A 156 18.68 -9.74 -6.19
N GLU A 157 18.66 -9.72 -7.52
CA GLU A 157 19.73 -9.18 -8.36
C GLU A 157 19.62 -7.65 -8.48
N PRO A 158 20.75 -6.97 -8.78
CA PRO A 158 20.71 -5.54 -9.13
C PRO A 158 19.74 -5.26 -10.27
N ALA A 159 19.05 -4.12 -10.20
CA ALA A 159 18.15 -3.63 -11.25
C ALA A 159 18.76 -2.40 -11.94
N PRO A 160 19.72 -2.56 -12.87
CA PRO A 160 20.34 -1.47 -13.59
C PRO A 160 19.32 -0.74 -14.48
N GLY A 161 19.54 0.53 -14.71
CA GLY A 161 18.64 1.34 -15.53
C GLY A 161 17.39 1.81 -14.83
N THR A 162 17.14 1.40 -13.58
CA THR A 162 16.02 1.88 -12.77
C THR A 162 16.12 3.40 -12.58
N GLU A 163 15.08 4.12 -12.93
CA GLU A 163 14.98 5.55 -12.65
C GLU A 163 14.59 5.76 -11.18
N ILE A 164 15.39 6.53 -10.45
CA ILE A 164 15.15 6.86 -9.05
C ILE A 164 14.90 8.35 -8.96
N ARG A 165 13.72 8.73 -8.49
CA ARG A 165 13.28 10.11 -8.35
C ARG A 165 13.24 10.51 -6.90
N VAL A 166 13.70 11.73 -6.62
CA VAL A 166 13.71 12.35 -5.29
C VAL A 166 12.65 13.43 -5.25
N TYR A 167 11.74 13.31 -4.29
CA TYR A 167 10.66 14.25 -4.07
C TYR A 167 10.81 14.94 -2.72
N ALA A 168 10.63 16.27 -2.71
CA ALA A 168 10.45 17.07 -1.51
C ALA A 168 9.00 17.56 -1.41
N GLU A 169 8.68 18.32 -0.38
CA GLU A 169 7.32 18.87 -0.20
C GLU A 169 6.85 19.73 -1.38
N ASP A 170 7.78 20.38 -2.07
CA ASP A 170 7.52 21.27 -3.20
C ASP A 170 7.51 20.55 -4.57
N GLY A 171 7.81 19.26 -4.61
CA GLY A 171 7.76 18.42 -5.81
C GLY A 171 9.03 17.66 -6.09
N GLU A 172 9.18 17.22 -7.34
CA GLU A 172 10.37 16.48 -7.78
C GLU A 172 11.59 17.40 -7.81
N ARG A 173 12.67 16.98 -7.13
CA ARG A 173 13.93 17.71 -7.08
C ARG A 173 14.95 17.21 -8.08
N GLN A 174 15.04 15.90 -8.23
CA GLN A 174 16.02 15.28 -9.13
C GLN A 174 15.59 13.86 -9.51
N SER A 175 16.11 13.42 -10.65
CA SER A 175 16.02 12.04 -11.12
C SER A 175 17.41 11.52 -11.44
N MET A 176 17.67 10.26 -11.13
CA MET A 176 18.92 9.56 -11.40
C MET A 176 18.61 8.17 -11.93
N VAL A 177 19.47 7.67 -12.80
CA VAL A 177 19.38 6.30 -13.30
C VAL A 177 20.44 5.44 -12.58
N ALA A 178 20.02 4.28 -12.08
CA ALA A 178 20.91 3.32 -11.47
C ALA A 178 21.92 2.76 -12.48
N ASP A 179 23.17 2.64 -12.06
CA ASP A 179 24.26 2.10 -12.86
C ASP A 179 24.14 0.57 -13.08
N GLU A 180 25.16 -0.05 -13.67
CA GLU A 180 25.20 -1.48 -13.93
C GLU A 180 25.14 -2.33 -12.65
N GLN A 181 25.47 -1.78 -11.50
CA GLN A 181 25.38 -2.40 -10.18
C GLN A 181 24.05 -2.09 -9.48
N GLY A 182 23.10 -1.42 -10.16
CA GLY A 182 21.84 -0.99 -9.56
C GLY A 182 21.97 0.21 -8.63
N ILE A 183 23.10 0.95 -8.65
CA ILE A 183 23.42 2.00 -7.67
C ILE A 183 23.21 3.38 -8.27
N ALA A 184 22.58 4.26 -7.50
CA ALA A 184 22.53 5.70 -7.74
C ALA A 184 22.94 6.46 -6.48
N SER A 185 23.61 7.61 -6.65
CA SER A 185 24.03 8.49 -5.54
C SER A 185 23.55 9.91 -5.78
N PHE A 186 22.94 10.52 -4.78
CA PHE A 186 22.36 11.85 -4.87
C PHE A 186 22.37 12.58 -3.51
N GLN A 187 21.97 13.84 -3.54
CA GLN A 187 21.77 14.65 -2.34
C GLN A 187 20.27 14.70 -2.02
N ALA A 188 19.91 14.42 -0.78
CA ALA A 188 18.50 14.49 -0.35
C ALA A 188 18.38 15.07 1.06
N GLY A 189 17.35 15.85 1.30
CA GLY A 189 16.96 16.33 2.62
C GLY A 189 16.42 15.19 3.51
N GLU A 190 16.31 15.39 4.81
CA GLU A 190 15.85 14.36 5.74
C GLU A 190 14.40 13.91 5.47
N SER A 191 13.57 14.82 4.96
CA SER A 191 12.18 14.58 4.62
C SER A 191 11.94 14.22 3.16
N ASP A 192 12.99 14.17 2.33
CA ASP A 192 12.84 13.82 0.93
C ASP A 192 12.54 12.34 0.74
N LEU A 193 11.74 12.04 -0.25
CA LEU A 193 11.24 10.72 -0.58
C LEU A 193 11.86 10.21 -1.86
N LEU A 194 12.03 8.90 -1.93
CA LEU A 194 12.56 8.23 -3.10
C LEU A 194 11.53 7.31 -3.71
N LEU A 195 11.36 7.42 -5.02
CA LEU A 195 10.58 6.49 -5.82
C LEU A 195 11.48 5.85 -6.88
N ALA A 196 11.35 4.53 -7.04
CA ALA A 196 11.94 3.77 -8.13
C ALA A 196 10.86 3.41 -9.15
N ALA A 197 11.17 3.53 -10.45
CA ALA A 197 10.29 3.22 -11.56
C ALA A 197 11.03 2.51 -12.70
#